data_b9695827943646624a8a3402a5616729
#
_entry.id   b9695827943646624a8a3402a5616729
#
_cell.length_a   1.000
_cell.length_b   1.000
_cell.length_c   1.000
_cell.angle_alpha   90.00
_cell.angle_beta   90.00
_cell.angle_gamma   90.00
#
_symmetry.space_group_name_H-M   'P 1'
#
loop_
_entity.id
_entity.type
_entity.pdbx_description
1 polymer ?
#
loop_
_entity_poly.entity_id
_entity_poly.type
_entity_poly.pdbx_seq_one_letter_code
_entity_poly.pdbx_strand_id
1 'polypeptide(L)'
;SFVFLIFIAIQGAAISAFHVSINSQGFHFQDRTDKQVVTLLSGFWSSGALITSMIAGLLVNRISLGMYSNILAVICLIFMYWIIQEISPNLVKANTNPEKSHRARDMFLGFKIDKLVSGGLLCAIMLEFAISDWAAIFVKEDMGIRSGIHTLPYIFFTLAMITGRLNLHKLLEKRSIHELAVKASLLSGLSFIVGIVAVSIIGTTNKNLVILILSISFTVAGLGSSFLGPSVMNAANNRSKLPSSMVIGQVGIINTCLVFIARWVIRRAKK
;
A
#
# COMPACT_ATOMS: atom_id res chain seq x y z
N SER A 1 21.51 17.50 3.73
CA SER A 1 21.59 18.54 4.75
C SER A 1 20.61 18.21 5.89
N PHE A 2 20.89 18.66 7.12
CA PHE A 2 20.05 18.42 8.30
C PHE A 2 18.62 18.97 8.11
N VAL A 3 18.50 20.11 7.46
CA VAL A 3 17.22 20.73 7.09
C VAL A 3 16.34 19.79 6.24
N PHE A 4 16.93 19.10 5.28
CA PHE A 4 16.22 18.12 4.44
C PHE A 4 15.64 16.97 5.28
N LEU A 5 16.39 16.47 6.27
CA LEU A 5 15.90 15.39 7.16
C LEU A 5 14.73 15.87 8.02
N ILE A 6 14.75 17.11 8.50
CA ILE A 6 13.61 17.69 9.27
C ILE A 6 12.37 17.76 8.38
N PHE A 7 12.46 18.26 7.16
CA PHE A 7 11.31 18.33 6.26
C PHE A 7 10.75 16.95 5.91
N ILE A 8 11.61 15.95 5.66
CA ILE A 8 11.14 14.56 5.45
C ILE A 8 10.44 14.01 6.69
N ALA A 9 10.95 14.28 7.90
CA ALA A 9 10.32 13.83 9.13
C ALA A 9 8.93 14.48 9.33
N ILE A 10 8.81 15.78 9.10
CA ILE A 10 7.54 16.51 9.18
C ILE A 10 6.55 15.96 8.14
N GLN A 11 6.99 15.78 6.90
CA GLN A 11 6.18 15.22 5.83
C GLN A 11 5.70 13.80 6.17
N GLY A 12 6.59 12.95 6.68
CA GLY A 12 6.25 11.59 7.12
C GLY A 12 5.22 11.58 8.24
N ALA A 13 5.37 12.47 9.23
CA ALA A 13 4.39 12.63 10.32
C ALA A 13 3.02 13.09 9.81
N ALA A 14 2.99 14.07 8.90
CA ALA A 14 1.75 14.59 8.31
C ALA A 14 1.02 13.51 7.48
N ILE A 15 1.75 12.77 6.63
CA ILE A 15 1.19 11.67 5.84
C ILE A 15 0.65 10.57 6.77
N SER A 16 1.38 10.21 7.83
CA SER A 16 0.93 9.20 8.79
C SER A 16 -0.33 9.63 9.52
N ALA A 17 -0.41 10.88 9.98
CA ALA A 17 -1.61 11.42 10.62
C ALA A 17 -2.80 11.42 9.66
N PHE A 18 -2.61 11.86 8.43
CA PHE A 18 -3.64 11.83 7.39
C PHE A 18 -4.12 10.40 7.11
N HIS A 19 -3.19 9.44 6.95
CA HIS A 19 -3.50 8.04 6.69
C HIS A 19 -4.31 7.42 7.83
N VAL A 20 -3.93 7.66 9.09
CA VAL A 20 -4.68 7.18 10.26
C VAL A 20 -6.08 7.78 10.30
N SER A 21 -6.20 9.09 10.06
CA SER A 21 -7.48 9.81 10.10
C SER A 21 -8.45 9.29 9.03
N ILE A 22 -8.00 9.18 7.78
CA ILE A 22 -8.87 8.77 6.67
C ILE A 22 -9.31 7.30 6.79
N ASN A 23 -8.42 6.41 7.23
CA ASN A 23 -8.78 5.01 7.46
C ASN A 23 -9.73 4.85 8.66
N SER A 24 -9.54 5.64 9.73
CA SER A 24 -10.46 5.65 10.87
C SER A 24 -11.86 6.07 10.45
N GLN A 25 -12.00 7.14 9.65
CA GLN A 25 -13.27 7.53 9.07
C GLN A 25 -13.83 6.45 8.14
N GLY A 26 -12.96 5.82 7.33
CA GLY A 26 -13.33 4.72 6.45
C GLY A 26 -13.95 3.55 7.21
N PHE A 27 -13.41 3.16 8.36
CA PHE A 27 -14.00 2.12 9.22
C PHE A 27 -15.38 2.54 9.78
N HIS A 28 -15.54 3.79 10.23
CA HIS A 28 -16.85 4.29 10.68
C HIS A 28 -17.90 4.24 9.56
N PHE A 29 -17.53 4.56 8.33
CA PHE A 29 -18.44 4.45 7.19
C PHE A 29 -18.73 2.98 6.83
N GLN A 30 -17.71 2.12 6.91
CA GLN A 30 -17.85 0.68 6.67
C GLN A 30 -18.84 0.04 7.64
N ASP A 31 -18.73 0.36 8.94
CA ASP A 31 -19.64 -0.14 9.99
C ASP A 31 -21.10 0.31 9.78
N ARG A 32 -21.32 1.46 9.12
CA ARG A 32 -22.66 1.99 8.84
C ARG A 32 -23.27 1.48 7.53
N THR A 33 -22.44 1.15 6.55
CA THR A 33 -22.89 0.89 5.17
C THR A 33 -22.74 -0.57 4.77
N ASP A 34 -22.09 -1.38 5.59
CA ASP A 34 -21.74 -2.79 5.32
C ASP A 34 -20.92 -2.98 4.02
N LYS A 35 -20.24 -1.91 3.56
CA LYS A 35 -19.40 -1.90 2.36
C LYS A 35 -17.94 -1.90 2.75
N GLN A 36 -17.08 -2.48 1.90
CA GLN A 36 -15.62 -2.52 2.10
C GLN A 36 -14.94 -1.18 1.76
N VAL A 37 -15.28 -0.14 2.53
CA VAL A 37 -14.85 1.26 2.27
C VAL A 37 -13.34 1.40 2.37
N VAL A 38 -12.69 0.78 3.35
CA VAL A 38 -11.22 0.87 3.53
C VAL A 38 -10.47 0.27 2.35
N THR A 39 -10.97 -0.84 1.78
CA THR A 39 -10.38 -1.43 0.57
C THR A 39 -10.55 -0.52 -0.65
N LEU A 40 -11.71 0.11 -0.77
CA LEU A 40 -11.99 1.06 -1.84
C LEU A 40 -11.07 2.29 -1.76
N LEU A 41 -10.89 2.85 -0.56
CA LEU A 41 -9.95 3.96 -0.31
C LEU A 41 -8.51 3.56 -0.70
N SER A 42 -8.08 2.34 -0.35
CA SER A 42 -6.77 1.82 -0.76
C SER A 42 -6.65 1.66 -2.29
N GLY A 43 -7.74 1.34 -2.98
CA GLY A 43 -7.80 1.29 -4.44
C GLY A 43 -7.61 2.68 -5.07
N PHE A 44 -8.30 3.69 -4.57
CA PHE A 44 -8.13 5.08 -5.02
C PHE A 44 -6.73 5.63 -4.72
N TRP A 45 -6.16 5.31 -3.55
CA TRP A 45 -4.78 5.66 -3.22
C TRP A 45 -3.80 5.11 -4.26
N SER A 46 -3.89 3.82 -4.57
CA SER A 46 -3.02 3.17 -5.56
C SER A 46 -3.23 3.73 -6.97
N SER A 47 -4.48 4.05 -7.33
CA SER A 47 -4.81 4.68 -8.62
C SER A 47 -4.16 6.06 -8.75
N GLY A 48 -4.25 6.88 -7.70
CA GLY A 48 -3.60 8.18 -7.65
C GLY A 48 -2.08 8.08 -7.79
N ALA A 49 -1.45 7.14 -7.08
CA ALA A 49 -0.01 6.90 -7.17
C ALA A 49 0.42 6.48 -8.59
N LEU A 50 -0.35 5.60 -9.24
CA LEU A 50 -0.06 5.17 -10.61
C LEU A 50 -0.20 6.31 -11.61
N ILE A 51 -1.32 7.06 -11.57
CA ILE A 51 -1.56 8.21 -12.45
C ILE A 51 -0.46 9.26 -12.29
N THR A 52 -0.14 9.60 -11.05
CA THR A 52 0.93 10.59 -10.75
C THR A 52 2.29 10.12 -11.26
N SER A 53 2.61 8.84 -11.10
CA SER A 53 3.85 8.24 -11.62
C SER A 53 3.92 8.27 -13.15
N MET A 54 2.80 8.02 -13.83
CA MET A 54 2.73 8.10 -15.30
C MET A 54 2.93 9.54 -15.78
N ILE A 55 2.26 10.51 -15.14
CA ILE A 55 2.43 11.94 -15.45
C ILE A 55 3.89 12.36 -15.20
N ALA A 56 4.49 11.95 -14.07
CA ALA A 56 5.89 12.22 -13.79
C ALA A 56 6.82 11.66 -14.87
N GLY A 57 6.58 10.42 -15.32
CA GLY A 57 7.34 9.80 -16.40
C GLY A 57 7.26 10.54 -17.73
N LEU A 58 6.11 11.11 -18.06
CA LEU A 58 5.93 11.92 -19.28
C LEU A 58 6.61 13.30 -19.18
N LEU A 59 6.75 13.82 -17.98
CA LEU A 59 7.25 15.18 -17.73
C LEU A 59 8.74 15.23 -17.35
N VAL A 60 9.36 14.11 -16.99
CA VAL A 60 10.73 14.04 -16.45
C VAL A 60 11.80 14.72 -17.30
N ASN A 61 11.62 14.69 -18.63
CA ASN A 61 12.56 15.33 -19.57
C ASN A 61 12.12 16.73 -20.04
N ARG A 62 10.98 17.24 -19.53
CA ARG A 62 10.40 18.52 -19.97
C ARG A 62 10.44 19.60 -18.90
N ILE A 63 10.31 19.22 -17.65
CA ILE A 63 10.33 20.13 -16.49
C ILE A 63 11.23 19.58 -15.40
N SER A 64 11.80 20.48 -14.59
CA SER A 64 12.61 20.06 -13.44
C SER A 64 11.76 19.37 -12.39
N LEU A 65 12.37 18.43 -11.65
CA LEU A 65 11.71 17.72 -10.54
C LEU A 65 11.15 18.71 -9.49
N GLY A 66 11.86 19.80 -9.21
CA GLY A 66 11.40 20.85 -8.29
C GLY A 66 10.13 21.55 -8.80
N MET A 67 10.08 21.90 -10.07
CA MET A 67 8.90 22.52 -10.69
C MET A 67 7.70 21.57 -10.68
N TYR A 68 7.90 20.30 -11.04
CA TYR A 68 6.87 19.26 -10.97
C TYR A 68 6.31 19.13 -9.54
N SER A 69 7.20 19.01 -8.54
CA SER A 69 6.80 18.85 -7.14
C SER A 69 6.04 20.08 -6.62
N ASN A 70 6.44 21.30 -7.00
CA ASN A 70 5.74 22.51 -6.59
C ASN A 70 4.34 22.61 -7.21
N ILE A 71 4.21 22.32 -8.50
CA ILE A 71 2.90 22.30 -9.18
C ILE A 71 1.97 21.29 -8.52
N LEU A 72 2.47 20.08 -8.27
CA LEU A 72 1.71 19.03 -7.61
C LEU A 72 1.28 19.43 -6.19
N ALA A 73 2.19 20.06 -5.43
CA ALA A 73 1.87 20.53 -4.08
C ALA A 73 0.75 21.58 -4.08
N VAL A 74 0.79 22.56 -5.01
CA VAL A 74 -0.25 23.58 -5.12
C VAL A 74 -1.60 22.95 -5.50
N ILE A 75 -1.61 22.04 -6.47
CA ILE A 75 -2.82 21.29 -6.86
C ILE A 75 -3.37 20.52 -5.68
N CYS A 76 -2.52 19.77 -4.95
CA CYS A 76 -2.94 19.03 -3.76
C CYS A 76 -3.51 19.94 -2.67
N LEU A 77 -2.92 21.09 -2.40
CA LEU A 77 -3.42 22.05 -1.41
C LEU A 77 -4.82 22.57 -1.78
N ILE A 78 -5.03 22.95 -3.04
CA ILE A 78 -6.34 23.44 -3.52
C ILE A 78 -7.40 22.33 -3.39
N PHE A 79 -7.10 21.12 -3.86
CA PHE A 79 -8.02 20.00 -3.76
C PHE A 79 -8.30 19.60 -2.32
N MET A 80 -7.27 19.55 -1.45
CA MET A 80 -7.45 19.22 -0.04
C MET A 80 -8.31 20.27 0.68
N TYR A 81 -8.09 21.55 0.42
CA TYR A 81 -8.91 22.61 0.99
C TYR A 81 -10.39 22.46 0.59
N TRP A 82 -10.66 22.25 -0.70
CA TRP A 82 -12.02 22.06 -1.21
C TRP A 82 -12.68 20.80 -0.63
N ILE A 83 -11.98 19.66 -0.63
CA ILE A 83 -12.50 18.40 -0.10
C ILE A 83 -12.80 18.51 1.41
N ILE A 84 -11.93 19.17 2.19
CA ILE A 84 -12.15 19.36 3.63
C ILE A 84 -13.41 20.18 3.89
N GLN A 85 -13.64 21.24 3.13
CA GLN A 85 -14.86 22.05 3.27
C GLN A 85 -16.12 21.21 3.01
N GLU A 86 -16.10 20.38 1.99
CA GLU A 86 -17.25 19.54 1.61
C GLU A 86 -17.51 18.40 2.62
N ILE A 87 -16.44 17.75 3.11
CA ILE A 87 -16.55 16.55 3.97
C ILE A 87 -16.69 16.93 5.44
N SER A 88 -16.14 18.06 5.89
CA SER A 88 -16.07 18.46 7.29
C SER A 88 -17.38 18.32 8.08
N PRO A 89 -18.56 18.68 7.55
CA PRO A 89 -19.83 18.53 8.26
C PRO A 89 -20.21 17.07 8.56
N ASN A 90 -19.72 16.13 7.74
CA ASN A 90 -20.06 14.71 7.80
C ASN A 90 -19.03 13.87 8.53
N LEU A 91 -17.91 14.45 8.97
CA LEU A 91 -16.89 13.73 9.69
C LEU A 91 -17.37 13.33 11.09
N VAL A 92 -17.09 12.08 11.47
CA VAL A 92 -17.36 11.61 12.82
C VAL A 92 -16.36 12.28 13.76
N LYS A 93 -16.88 13.09 14.69
CA LYS A 93 -16.07 13.74 15.72
C LYS A 93 -15.50 12.69 16.68
N ALA A 94 -14.25 12.89 17.11
CA ALA A 94 -13.67 12.07 18.15
C ALA A 94 -14.55 12.12 19.42
N ASN A 95 -14.77 10.94 20.02
CA ASN A 95 -15.56 10.88 21.25
C ASN A 95 -14.76 11.55 22.37
N THR A 96 -15.19 12.76 22.75
CA THR A 96 -14.53 13.59 23.76
C THR A 96 -14.98 13.26 25.18
N ASN A 97 -15.62 12.10 25.42
CA ASN A 97 -16.00 11.67 26.75
C ASN A 97 -14.73 11.53 27.63
N PRO A 98 -14.55 12.35 28.66
CA PRO A 98 -13.32 12.36 29.47
C PRO A 98 -13.03 11.01 30.15
N GLU A 99 -14.06 10.22 30.44
CA GLU A 99 -13.93 8.88 31.04
C GLU A 99 -13.34 7.82 30.07
N LYS A 100 -13.36 8.07 28.75
CA LYS A 100 -12.79 7.21 27.71
C LYS A 100 -11.67 7.89 26.94
N SER A 101 -11.14 9.01 27.43
CA SER A 101 -10.01 9.69 26.82
C SER A 101 -8.75 8.83 27.00
N HIS A 102 -8.41 8.05 25.98
CA HIS A 102 -7.13 7.37 25.90
C HIS A 102 -6.03 8.41 25.71
N ARG A 103 -5.10 8.51 26.66
CA ARG A 103 -3.93 9.38 26.53
C ARG A 103 -2.99 8.83 25.48
N ALA A 104 -2.22 9.68 24.80
CA ALA A 104 -1.18 9.25 23.85
C ALA A 104 -0.21 8.21 24.50
N ARG A 105 0.00 8.30 25.81
CA ARG A 105 0.77 7.33 26.61
C ARG A 105 0.12 5.93 26.58
N ASP A 106 -1.21 5.83 26.60
CA ASP A 106 -1.93 4.55 26.60
C ASP A 106 -1.77 3.82 25.23
N MET A 107 -1.53 4.58 24.17
CA MET A 107 -1.19 4.06 22.87
C MET A 107 0.10 3.23 22.90
N PHE A 108 1.09 3.68 23.68
CA PHE A 108 2.36 2.96 23.83
C PHE A 108 2.34 1.91 24.94
N LEU A 109 1.64 2.15 26.05
CA LEU A 109 1.55 1.25 27.20
C LEU A 109 0.49 0.15 27.03
N GLY A 110 -0.60 0.45 26.30
CA GLY A 110 -1.64 -0.51 25.95
C GLY A 110 -1.33 -1.36 24.73
N PHE A 111 -0.11 -1.28 24.22
CA PHE A 111 0.36 -1.92 23.00
C PHE A 111 0.37 -3.45 23.13
N LYS A 112 -0.76 -4.09 22.86
CA LYS A 112 -0.89 -5.53 22.73
C LYS A 112 -0.57 -5.91 21.29
N ILE A 113 0.65 -6.39 21.06
CA ILE A 113 1.05 -6.91 19.76
C ILE A 113 0.25 -8.18 19.47
N ASP A 114 -0.73 -8.10 18.58
CA ASP A 114 -1.32 -9.30 17.96
C ASP A 114 -0.33 -9.81 16.92
N LYS A 115 0.48 -10.82 17.30
CA LYS A 115 1.53 -11.39 16.45
C LYS A 115 0.98 -11.95 15.16
N LEU A 116 -0.25 -12.51 15.20
CA LEU A 116 -0.88 -13.09 14.03
C LEU A 116 -1.27 -12.03 13.01
N VAL A 117 -1.90 -10.94 13.48
CA VAL A 117 -2.29 -9.82 12.62
C VAL A 117 -1.07 -9.09 12.08
N SER A 118 -0.07 -8.82 12.92
CA SER A 118 1.16 -8.13 12.51
C SER A 118 1.96 -8.96 11.50
N GLY A 119 2.07 -10.28 11.72
CA GLY A 119 2.71 -11.20 10.78
C GLY A 119 1.95 -11.31 9.46
N GLY A 120 0.62 -11.42 9.52
CA GLY A 120 -0.23 -11.46 8.33
C GLY A 120 -0.14 -10.17 7.51
N LEU A 121 -0.13 -9.00 8.17
CA LEU A 121 0.03 -7.72 7.49
C LEU A 121 1.42 -7.58 6.86
N LEU A 122 2.47 -7.97 7.58
CA LEU A 122 3.83 -7.98 7.04
C LEU A 122 3.90 -8.82 5.76
N CYS A 123 3.40 -10.04 5.79
CA CYS A 123 3.40 -10.92 4.62
C CYS A 123 2.58 -10.33 3.45
N ALA A 124 1.42 -9.75 3.75
CA ALA A 124 0.55 -9.14 2.74
C ALA A 124 1.20 -7.93 2.04
N ILE A 125 1.91 -7.10 2.80
CA ILE A 125 2.52 -5.87 2.31
C ILE A 125 3.92 -6.11 1.74
N MET A 126 4.67 -7.12 2.23
CA MET A 126 6.03 -7.41 1.76
C MET A 126 6.09 -7.68 0.27
N LEU A 127 5.11 -8.41 -0.30
CA LEU A 127 5.07 -8.67 -1.73
C LEU A 127 4.84 -7.38 -2.53
N GLU A 128 3.92 -6.52 -2.07
CA GLU A 128 3.64 -5.22 -2.69
C GLU A 128 4.90 -4.34 -2.69
N PHE A 129 5.62 -4.26 -1.57
CA PHE A 129 6.87 -3.52 -1.48
C PHE A 129 8.00 -4.16 -2.30
N ALA A 130 8.12 -5.49 -2.28
CA ALA A 130 9.13 -6.18 -3.07
C ALA A 130 8.98 -5.86 -4.57
N ILE A 131 7.76 -5.91 -5.07
CA ILE A 131 7.50 -5.59 -6.48
C ILE A 131 7.67 -4.09 -6.76
N SER A 132 7.16 -3.21 -5.89
CA SER A 132 7.24 -1.76 -6.08
C SER A 132 8.68 -1.23 -6.03
N ASP A 133 9.48 -1.76 -5.12
CA ASP A 133 10.86 -1.27 -4.91
C ASP A 133 11.87 -1.93 -5.87
N TRP A 134 11.65 -3.21 -6.22
CA TRP A 134 12.70 -4.02 -6.82
C TRP A 134 12.37 -4.55 -8.22
N ALA A 135 11.10 -4.64 -8.64
CA ALA A 135 10.75 -5.25 -9.91
C ALA A 135 11.42 -4.57 -11.11
N ALA A 136 11.32 -3.25 -11.18
CA ALA A 136 11.94 -2.48 -12.27
C ALA A 136 13.46 -2.55 -12.24
N ILE A 137 14.07 -2.56 -11.04
CA ILE A 137 15.52 -2.69 -10.86
C ILE A 137 15.98 -4.07 -11.29
N PHE A 138 15.28 -5.14 -10.86
CA PHE A 138 15.57 -6.52 -11.25
C PHE A 138 15.55 -6.70 -12.76
N VAL A 139 14.50 -6.21 -13.42
CA VAL A 139 14.41 -6.32 -14.89
C VAL A 139 15.49 -5.51 -15.58
N LYS A 140 15.83 -4.34 -15.07
CA LYS A 140 16.84 -3.46 -15.67
C LYS A 140 18.27 -3.96 -15.45
N GLU A 141 18.64 -4.30 -14.23
CA GLU A 141 20.03 -4.59 -13.87
C GLU A 141 20.35 -6.09 -13.98
N ASP A 142 19.47 -6.97 -13.46
CA ASP A 142 19.74 -8.42 -13.47
C ASP A 142 19.37 -9.07 -14.82
N MET A 143 18.27 -8.62 -15.48
CA MET A 143 17.87 -9.15 -16.78
C MET A 143 18.42 -8.32 -17.97
N GLY A 144 19.12 -7.23 -17.72
CA GLY A 144 19.77 -6.41 -18.76
C GLY A 144 18.80 -5.73 -19.73
N ILE A 145 17.55 -5.48 -19.32
CA ILE A 145 16.52 -4.85 -20.15
C ILE A 145 16.41 -3.37 -19.79
N ARG A 146 17.16 -2.51 -20.49
CA ARG A 146 17.26 -1.08 -20.17
C ARG A 146 16.29 -0.18 -20.96
N SER A 147 15.51 -0.72 -21.87
CA SER A 147 14.43 -0.01 -22.57
C SER A 147 13.29 0.32 -21.60
N GLY A 148 12.48 1.33 -21.88
CA GLY A 148 11.35 1.75 -21.01
C GLY A 148 10.38 0.63 -20.62
N ILE A 149 10.40 -0.52 -21.35
CA ILE A 149 9.58 -1.69 -21.07
C ILE A 149 9.93 -2.42 -19.75
N HIS A 150 11.09 -2.13 -19.12
CA HIS A 150 11.48 -2.75 -17.84
C HIS A 150 10.50 -2.46 -16.69
N THR A 151 9.68 -1.41 -16.81
CA THR A 151 8.65 -1.06 -15.82
C THR A 151 7.31 -1.76 -16.03
N LEU A 152 7.09 -2.41 -17.18
CA LEU A 152 5.82 -3.04 -17.52
C LEU A 152 5.33 -4.05 -16.47
N PRO A 153 6.16 -4.99 -15.95
CA PRO A 153 5.70 -5.93 -14.94
C PRO A 153 5.14 -5.23 -13.68
N TYR A 154 5.78 -4.16 -13.24
CA TYR A 154 5.29 -3.33 -12.12
C TYR A 154 3.96 -2.65 -12.46
N ILE A 155 3.83 -2.08 -13.66
CA ILE A 155 2.60 -1.43 -14.10
C ILE A 155 1.43 -2.43 -14.12
N PHE A 156 1.65 -3.61 -14.68
CA PHE A 156 0.63 -4.67 -14.72
C PHE A 156 0.24 -5.16 -13.33
N PHE A 157 1.21 -5.35 -12.43
CA PHE A 157 0.94 -5.65 -11.01
C PHE A 157 0.02 -4.61 -10.38
N THR A 158 0.38 -3.32 -10.53
CA THR A 158 -0.34 -2.22 -9.90
C THR A 158 -1.75 -2.06 -10.48
N LEU A 159 -1.91 -2.16 -11.80
CA LEU A 159 -3.22 -2.13 -12.46
C LEU A 159 -4.12 -3.28 -11.99
N ALA A 160 -3.56 -4.50 -11.91
CA ALA A 160 -4.29 -5.67 -11.43
C ALA A 160 -4.72 -5.51 -9.97
N MET A 161 -3.83 -4.98 -9.13
CA MET A 161 -4.12 -4.69 -7.73
C MET A 161 -5.23 -3.64 -7.57
N ILE A 162 -5.18 -2.55 -8.34
CA ILE A 162 -6.23 -1.52 -8.36
C ILE A 162 -7.57 -2.14 -8.78
N THR A 163 -7.57 -2.89 -9.87
CA THR A 163 -8.76 -3.57 -10.39
C THR A 163 -9.38 -4.49 -9.36
N GLY A 164 -8.56 -5.28 -8.66
CA GLY A 164 -9.00 -6.15 -7.59
C GLY A 164 -9.61 -5.39 -6.40
N ARG A 165 -8.96 -4.30 -5.96
CA ARG A 165 -9.45 -3.44 -4.85
C ARG A 165 -10.80 -2.79 -5.18
N LEU A 166 -10.95 -2.25 -6.38
CA LEU A 166 -12.18 -1.56 -6.80
C LEU A 166 -13.35 -2.53 -7.02
N ASN A 167 -13.08 -3.79 -7.39
CA ASN A 167 -14.10 -4.79 -7.66
C ASN A 167 -14.31 -5.81 -6.53
N LEU A 168 -13.68 -5.63 -5.37
CA LEU A 168 -13.75 -6.58 -4.27
C LEU A 168 -15.20 -6.87 -3.83
N HIS A 169 -16.08 -5.85 -3.83
CA HIS A 169 -17.48 -6.02 -3.46
C HIS A 169 -18.19 -7.12 -4.26
N LYS A 170 -17.92 -7.23 -5.57
CA LYS A 170 -18.49 -8.28 -6.43
C LYS A 170 -18.00 -9.68 -6.09
N LEU A 171 -16.78 -9.78 -5.57
CA LEU A 171 -16.21 -11.07 -5.14
C LEU A 171 -16.79 -11.52 -3.81
N LEU A 172 -17.07 -10.57 -2.90
CA LEU A 172 -17.63 -10.83 -1.58
C LEU A 172 -19.11 -11.21 -1.61
N GLU A 173 -19.87 -10.86 -2.66
CA GLU A 173 -21.24 -11.32 -2.85
C GLU A 173 -21.35 -12.85 -2.94
N LYS A 174 -20.28 -13.50 -3.40
CA LYS A 174 -20.27 -14.95 -3.67
C LYS A 174 -19.42 -15.78 -2.72
N ARG A 175 -18.53 -15.14 -1.94
CA ARG A 175 -17.54 -15.84 -1.10
C ARG A 175 -17.24 -15.07 0.18
N SER A 176 -16.88 -15.79 1.23
CA SER A 176 -16.43 -15.17 2.47
C SER A 176 -15.05 -14.51 2.30
N ILE A 177 -14.82 -13.43 3.05
CA ILE A 177 -13.53 -12.71 3.05
C ILE A 177 -12.37 -13.64 3.44
N HIS A 178 -12.60 -14.57 4.36
CA HIS A 178 -11.60 -15.54 4.81
C HIS A 178 -11.17 -16.48 3.67
N GLU A 179 -12.14 -17.07 2.96
CA GLU A 179 -11.87 -17.97 1.83
C GLU A 179 -11.12 -17.24 0.71
N LEU A 180 -11.54 -16.01 0.41
CA LEU A 180 -10.85 -15.17 -0.58
C LEU A 180 -9.43 -14.85 -0.15
N ALA A 181 -9.20 -14.50 1.13
CA ALA A 181 -7.87 -14.15 1.62
C ALA A 181 -6.89 -15.35 1.51
N VAL A 182 -7.33 -16.56 1.87
CA VAL A 182 -6.49 -17.76 1.74
C VAL A 182 -6.15 -18.05 0.28
N LYS A 183 -7.15 -18.08 -0.61
CA LYS A 183 -6.92 -18.35 -2.04
C LYS A 183 -6.06 -17.27 -2.69
N ALA A 184 -6.30 -16.02 -2.33
CA ALA A 184 -5.56 -14.90 -2.88
C ALA A 184 -4.11 -14.84 -2.41
N SER A 185 -3.83 -15.17 -1.14
CA SER A 185 -2.44 -15.22 -0.66
C SER A 185 -1.64 -16.33 -1.35
N LEU A 186 -2.24 -17.51 -1.52
CA LEU A 186 -1.62 -18.61 -2.28
C LEU A 186 -1.39 -18.23 -3.75
N LEU A 187 -2.41 -17.69 -4.40
CA LEU A 187 -2.33 -17.28 -5.79
C LEU A 187 -1.25 -16.21 -5.98
N SER A 188 -1.21 -15.21 -5.10
CA SER A 188 -0.25 -14.13 -5.14
C SER A 188 1.19 -14.62 -4.93
N GLY A 189 1.43 -15.41 -3.89
CA GLY A 189 2.76 -15.94 -3.58
C GLY A 189 3.27 -16.92 -4.64
N LEU A 190 2.44 -17.88 -5.04
CA LEU A 190 2.82 -18.88 -6.05
C LEU A 190 3.10 -18.24 -7.41
N SER A 191 2.24 -17.35 -7.88
CA SER A 191 2.46 -16.69 -9.18
C SER A 191 3.74 -15.86 -9.18
N PHE A 192 4.04 -15.16 -8.08
CA PHE A 192 5.29 -14.40 -7.96
C PHE A 192 6.51 -15.32 -8.01
N ILE A 193 6.52 -16.41 -7.22
CA ILE A 193 7.64 -17.37 -7.20
C ILE A 193 7.81 -18.02 -8.57
N VAL A 194 6.73 -18.50 -9.19
CA VAL A 194 6.77 -19.12 -10.51
C VAL A 194 7.33 -18.16 -11.57
N GLY A 195 6.91 -16.89 -11.53
CA GLY A 195 7.43 -15.87 -12.46
C GLY A 195 8.93 -15.65 -12.30
N ILE A 196 9.41 -15.47 -11.08
CA ILE A 196 10.84 -15.26 -10.80
C ILE A 196 11.66 -16.49 -11.17
N VAL A 197 11.23 -17.69 -10.79
CA VAL A 197 11.94 -18.95 -11.09
C VAL A 197 11.99 -19.19 -12.60
N ALA A 198 10.87 -19.04 -13.32
CA ALA A 198 10.81 -19.22 -14.76
C ALA A 198 11.79 -18.28 -15.49
N VAL A 199 11.82 -17.01 -15.10
CA VAL A 199 12.73 -16.03 -15.71
C VAL A 199 14.18 -16.30 -15.34
N SER A 200 14.46 -16.77 -14.14
CA SER A 200 15.81 -17.17 -13.73
C SER A 200 16.35 -18.35 -14.53
N ILE A 201 15.47 -19.28 -14.93
CA ILE A 201 15.84 -20.43 -15.79
C ILE A 201 16.07 -19.99 -17.23
N ILE A 202 15.21 -19.12 -17.77
CA ILE A 202 15.31 -18.61 -19.16
C ILE A 202 16.54 -17.71 -19.31
N GLY A 203 16.91 -17.02 -18.24
CA GLY A 203 18.00 -16.05 -18.24
C GLY A 203 17.73 -14.86 -19.17
N THR A 204 18.81 -14.27 -19.69
CA THR A 204 18.74 -13.06 -20.53
C THR A 204 18.57 -13.35 -22.03
N THR A 205 18.38 -14.61 -22.44
CA THR A 205 18.41 -15.05 -23.83
C THR A 205 17.25 -14.45 -24.65
N ASN A 206 16.05 -14.40 -24.07
CA ASN A 206 14.88 -13.83 -24.75
C ASN A 206 14.18 -12.77 -23.90
N LYS A 207 14.58 -11.51 -24.11
CA LYS A 207 14.09 -10.37 -23.35
C LYS A 207 12.58 -10.15 -23.42
N ASN A 208 11.96 -10.41 -24.57
CA ASN A 208 10.52 -10.26 -24.76
C ASN A 208 9.76 -11.32 -23.95
N LEU A 209 10.26 -12.55 -23.95
CA LEU A 209 9.67 -13.65 -23.18
C LEU A 209 9.78 -13.38 -21.66
N VAL A 210 10.91 -12.86 -21.21
CA VAL A 210 11.12 -12.44 -19.80
C VAL A 210 10.07 -11.41 -19.37
N ILE A 211 9.89 -10.34 -20.16
CA ILE A 211 8.89 -9.31 -19.87
C ILE A 211 7.48 -9.89 -19.86
N LEU A 212 7.15 -10.74 -20.82
CA LEU A 212 5.82 -11.36 -20.91
C LEU A 212 5.52 -12.21 -19.68
N ILE A 213 6.43 -13.11 -19.30
CA ILE A 213 6.27 -14.00 -18.15
C ILE A 213 6.13 -13.19 -16.86
N LEU A 214 7.01 -12.21 -16.62
CA LEU A 214 6.93 -11.37 -15.44
C LEU A 214 5.65 -10.54 -15.42
N SER A 215 5.22 -10.00 -16.55
CA SER A 215 3.97 -9.22 -16.63
C SER A 215 2.75 -10.07 -16.29
N ILE A 216 2.66 -11.29 -16.83
CA ILE A 216 1.56 -12.22 -16.50
C ILE A 216 1.61 -12.63 -15.03
N SER A 217 2.76 -13.08 -14.54
CA SER A 217 2.93 -13.54 -13.17
C SER A 217 2.63 -12.43 -12.16
N PHE A 218 3.09 -11.21 -12.44
CA PHE A 218 2.86 -10.06 -11.56
C PHE A 218 1.42 -9.54 -11.65
N THR A 219 0.75 -9.67 -12.80
CA THR A 219 -0.70 -9.41 -12.91
C THR A 219 -1.49 -10.32 -11.97
N VAL A 220 -1.21 -11.62 -12.00
CA VAL A 220 -1.87 -12.60 -11.13
C VAL A 220 -1.53 -12.34 -9.66
N ALA A 221 -0.27 -12.04 -9.36
CA ALA A 221 0.17 -11.65 -8.01
C ALA A 221 -0.53 -10.39 -7.51
N GLY A 222 -0.71 -9.38 -8.37
CA GLY A 222 -1.41 -8.14 -8.06
C GLY A 222 -2.87 -8.34 -7.74
N LEU A 223 -3.58 -9.15 -8.53
CA LEU A 223 -4.97 -9.54 -8.24
C LEU A 223 -5.06 -10.25 -6.88
N GLY A 224 -4.16 -11.18 -6.59
CA GLY A 224 -4.13 -11.90 -5.31
C GLY A 224 -3.82 -10.99 -4.13
N SER A 225 -2.88 -10.05 -4.24
CA SER A 225 -2.51 -9.16 -3.12
C SER A 225 -3.48 -7.99 -2.92
N SER A 226 -4.41 -7.75 -3.84
CA SER A 226 -5.23 -6.54 -3.92
C SER A 226 -5.97 -6.19 -2.63
N PHE A 227 -6.46 -7.16 -1.90
CA PHE A 227 -7.26 -6.94 -0.69
C PHE A 227 -6.62 -7.48 0.60
N LEU A 228 -5.47 -8.14 0.51
CA LEU A 228 -4.83 -8.75 1.69
C LEU A 228 -4.49 -7.71 2.77
N GLY A 229 -3.85 -6.62 2.41
CA GLY A 229 -3.52 -5.54 3.34
C GLY A 229 -4.75 -4.95 4.04
N PRO A 230 -5.75 -4.43 3.30
CA PRO A 230 -6.99 -3.94 3.88
C PRO A 230 -7.76 -4.97 4.71
N SER A 231 -7.77 -6.26 4.29
CA SER A 231 -8.44 -7.32 5.04
C SER A 231 -7.79 -7.61 6.38
N VAL A 232 -6.45 -7.65 6.44
CA VAL A 232 -5.72 -7.83 7.70
C VAL A 232 -5.91 -6.62 8.62
N MET A 233 -5.95 -5.39 8.06
CA MET A 233 -6.23 -4.18 8.82
C MET A 233 -7.65 -4.21 9.43
N ASN A 234 -8.64 -4.65 8.65
CA ASN A 234 -10.00 -4.85 9.11
C ASN A 234 -10.08 -5.92 10.22
N ALA A 235 -9.38 -7.04 10.05
CA ALA A 235 -9.28 -8.08 11.07
C ALA A 235 -8.64 -7.56 12.36
N ALA A 236 -7.61 -6.70 12.27
CA ALA A 236 -7.01 -6.03 13.43
C ALA A 236 -8.04 -5.17 14.19
N ASN A 237 -8.79 -4.37 13.44
CA ASN A 237 -9.82 -3.50 14.01
C ASN A 237 -10.91 -4.30 14.70
N ASN A 238 -11.42 -5.37 14.09
CA ASN A 238 -12.49 -6.20 14.64
C ASN A 238 -12.05 -7.03 15.87
N ARG A 239 -10.76 -7.34 16.01
CA ARG A 239 -10.21 -8.10 17.15
C ARG A 239 -9.84 -7.20 18.34
N SER A 240 -9.81 -5.91 18.15
CA SER A 240 -9.41 -4.95 19.16
C SER A 240 -10.62 -4.29 19.83
N LYS A 241 -10.50 -4.00 21.12
CA LYS A 241 -11.45 -3.16 21.87
C LYS A 241 -11.06 -1.68 21.86
N LEU A 242 -9.94 -1.33 21.25
CA LEU A 242 -9.44 0.04 21.15
C LEU A 242 -10.16 0.79 20.01
N PRO A 243 -10.18 2.13 20.07
CA PRO A 243 -10.66 2.93 18.95
C PRO A 243 -9.89 2.63 17.66
N SER A 244 -10.59 2.60 16.51
CA SER A 244 -9.99 2.26 15.20
C SER A 244 -8.74 3.07 14.87
N SER A 245 -8.71 4.37 15.24
CA SER A 245 -7.54 5.22 15.03
C SER A 245 -6.30 4.74 15.79
N MET A 246 -6.48 4.23 17.03
CA MET A 246 -5.38 3.66 17.81
C MET A 246 -4.90 2.33 17.22
N VAL A 247 -5.81 1.48 16.78
CA VAL A 247 -5.48 0.19 16.16
C VAL A 247 -4.68 0.41 14.88
N ILE A 248 -5.14 1.30 14.01
CA ILE A 248 -4.46 1.64 12.76
C ILE A 248 -3.08 2.21 13.05
N GLY A 249 -2.96 3.13 14.02
CA GLY A 249 -1.69 3.71 14.42
C GLY A 249 -0.70 2.65 14.93
N GLN A 250 -1.13 1.76 15.82
CA GLN A 250 -0.30 0.69 16.37
C GLN A 250 0.18 -0.27 15.29
N VAL A 251 -0.74 -0.77 14.46
CA VAL A 251 -0.44 -1.68 13.36
C VAL A 251 0.48 -1.01 12.33
N GLY A 252 0.26 0.29 12.05
CA GLY A 252 1.11 1.09 11.18
C GLY A 252 2.55 1.22 11.69
N ILE A 253 2.75 1.50 12.98
CA ILE A 253 4.08 1.57 13.59
C ILE A 253 4.81 0.22 13.49
N ILE A 254 4.14 -0.87 13.89
CA ILE A 254 4.74 -2.22 13.82
C ILE A 254 5.14 -2.55 12.38
N ASN A 255 4.22 -2.33 11.44
CA ASN A 255 4.48 -2.61 10.03
C ASN A 255 5.67 -1.81 9.50
N THR A 256 5.74 -0.51 9.81
CA THR A 256 6.85 0.34 9.38
C THR A 256 8.19 -0.14 9.96
N CYS A 257 8.23 -0.50 11.24
CA CYS A 257 9.43 -1.07 11.86
C CYS A 257 9.85 -2.40 11.22
N LEU A 258 8.91 -3.31 10.99
CA LEU A 258 9.18 -4.60 10.37
C LEU A 258 9.66 -4.47 8.92
N VAL A 259 9.04 -3.60 8.14
CA VAL A 259 9.46 -3.30 6.76
C VAL A 259 10.85 -2.69 6.73
N PHE A 260 11.16 -1.77 7.65
CA PHE A 260 12.49 -1.18 7.76
C PHE A 260 13.55 -2.25 8.06
N ILE A 261 13.28 -3.13 9.03
CA ILE A 261 14.19 -4.24 9.37
C ILE A 261 14.37 -5.18 8.17
N ALA A 262 13.29 -5.56 7.50
CA ALA A 262 13.36 -6.44 6.33
C ALA A 262 14.21 -5.83 5.20
N ARG A 263 14.01 -4.54 4.88
CA ARG A 263 14.81 -3.82 3.87
C ARG A 263 16.29 -3.75 4.27
N TRP A 264 16.58 -3.54 5.55
CA TRP A 264 17.94 -3.50 6.06
C TRP A 264 18.65 -4.85 5.97
N VAL A 265 17.94 -5.94 6.29
CA VAL A 265 18.46 -7.32 6.15
C VAL A 265 18.76 -7.64 4.69
N ILE A 266 17.82 -7.38 3.78
CA ILE A 266 17.99 -7.60 2.32
C ILE A 266 19.20 -6.83 1.79
N ARG A 267 19.37 -5.57 2.21
CA ARG A 267 20.52 -4.76 1.80
C ARG A 267 21.85 -5.31 2.30
N ARG A 268 21.88 -5.92 3.48
CA ARG A 268 23.10 -6.55 4.01
C ARG A 268 23.43 -7.88 3.33
N ALA A 269 22.43 -8.64 2.93
CA ALA A 269 22.63 -9.91 2.22
C ALA A 269 23.17 -9.74 0.78
N LYS A 270 23.05 -8.53 0.21
CA LYS A 270 23.62 -8.18 -1.12
C LYS A 270 25.08 -7.68 -1.07
N LYS A 271 25.65 -7.48 0.13
CA LYS A 271 27.07 -7.16 0.32
C LYS A 271 27.87 -8.40 0.66
#